data_da6346889f718b248af726481ceb81de
#
_entry.id   da6346889f718b248af726481ceb81de
#
_cell.length_a   1.000
_cell.length_b   1.000
_cell.length_c   1.000
_cell.angle_alpha   90.00
_cell.angle_beta   90.00
_cell.angle_gamma   90.00
#
_symmetry.space_group_name_H-M   'P 1'
#
loop_
_entity.id
_entity.type
_entity.pdbx_description
1 polymer ?
#
loop_
_entity_poly.entity_id
_entity_poly.type
_entity_poly.pdbx_seq_one_letter_code
_entity_poly.pdbx_strand_id
1 'polypeptide(L)'
;MLLCAFVHKSYASDFKEEYNHNERLEFVGDAVLGSVIAKALFLNFPTMQESNMTLYKIGLVREETLAKVAQNIKLNTHIFISKGEEKNQGRLKASIISDALEALIWYLFLDFWYEVTEDFILRYIYPEIKVLSRAPVKSYKTMAQEQVQKLYKVLPTYENIEEETDEKWNVLLYSAKIMVGNKLLATWIGTNKKKAQEDAAKNYYEATNPHKNL
;
A
#
# COMPACT_ATOMS: atom_id res chain seq x y z
N MET A 1 13.38 -0.88 25.81
CA MET A 1 12.66 -0.31 24.67
C MET A 1 12.46 -1.32 23.54
N LEU A 2 13.44 -2.19 23.20
CA LEU A 2 13.29 -3.24 22.18
C LEU A 2 12.02 -4.10 22.36
N LEU A 3 11.78 -4.64 23.57
CA LEU A 3 10.58 -5.44 23.82
C LEU A 3 9.28 -4.69 23.52
N CYS A 4 9.24 -3.40 23.83
CA CYS A 4 8.05 -2.57 23.56
C CYS A 4 7.70 -2.53 22.07
N ALA A 5 8.70 -2.53 21.18
CA ALA A 5 8.46 -2.55 19.72
C ALA A 5 7.68 -3.80 19.26
N PHE A 6 7.77 -4.89 20.00
CA PHE A 6 7.10 -6.16 19.69
C PHE A 6 5.79 -6.37 20.49
N VAL A 7 5.41 -5.46 21.37
CA VAL A 7 4.19 -5.60 22.17
C VAL A 7 3.03 -4.89 21.49
N HIS A 8 2.08 -5.66 20.95
CA HIS A 8 0.84 -5.12 20.42
C HIS A 8 -0.11 -4.71 21.57
N LYS A 9 -0.93 -3.70 21.34
CA LYS A 9 -1.88 -3.18 22.35
C LYS A 9 -2.80 -4.25 22.94
N SER A 10 -3.17 -5.28 22.18
CA SER A 10 -4.00 -6.38 22.68
C SER A 10 -3.32 -7.17 23.78
N TYR A 11 -1.99 -7.36 23.68
CA TYR A 11 -1.22 -8.02 24.74
C TYR A 11 -1.15 -7.15 26.00
N ALA A 12 -0.86 -5.86 25.85
CA ALA A 12 -0.81 -4.93 26.97
C ALA A 12 -2.16 -4.86 27.70
N SER A 13 -3.28 -4.89 26.98
CA SER A 13 -4.63 -4.91 27.57
C SER A 13 -4.93 -6.15 28.39
N ASP A 14 -4.45 -7.34 27.98
CA ASP A 14 -4.61 -8.59 28.74
C ASP A 14 -3.88 -8.53 30.10
N PHE A 15 -2.82 -7.73 30.22
CA PHE A 15 -2.03 -7.53 31.42
C PHE A 15 -2.29 -6.19 32.13
N LYS A 16 -3.49 -5.60 31.91
CA LYS A 16 -3.94 -4.34 32.55
C LYS A 16 -2.95 -3.19 32.36
N GLU A 17 -2.38 -3.09 31.17
CA GLU A 17 -1.39 -2.05 30.79
C GLU A 17 -0.09 -2.09 31.61
N GLU A 18 0.23 -3.21 32.26
CA GLU A 18 1.52 -3.39 32.92
C GLU A 18 2.69 -3.27 31.91
N TYR A 19 2.41 -3.52 30.63
CA TYR A 19 3.36 -3.40 29.53
C TYR A 19 3.02 -2.23 28.61
N ASN A 20 4.02 -1.42 28.27
CA ASN A 20 3.91 -0.44 27.19
C ASN A 20 3.78 -1.17 25.84
N HIS A 21 2.91 -0.69 24.97
CA HIS A 21 2.72 -1.20 23.61
C HIS A 21 3.43 -0.32 22.56
N ASN A 22 3.46 -0.80 21.31
CA ASN A 22 4.29 -0.27 20.24
C ASN A 22 3.75 0.98 19.53
N GLU A 23 2.47 1.38 19.69
CA GLU A 23 1.85 2.47 18.90
C GLU A 23 2.62 3.80 18.91
N ARG A 24 3.22 4.16 20.05
CA ARG A 24 4.03 5.40 20.11
C ARG A 24 5.35 5.28 19.37
N LEU A 25 5.92 4.08 19.33
CA LEU A 25 7.16 3.80 18.59
C LEU A 25 6.88 3.73 17.08
N GLU A 26 5.79 3.08 16.70
CA GLU A 26 5.26 3.04 15.34
C GLU A 26 5.11 4.46 14.77
N PHE A 27 4.39 5.34 15.47
CA PHE A 27 4.14 6.72 15.02
C PHE A 27 5.42 7.47 14.62
N VAL A 28 6.49 7.32 15.38
CA VAL A 28 7.76 7.98 15.08
C VAL A 28 8.57 7.18 14.06
N GLY A 29 8.46 5.86 14.10
CA GLY A 29 9.10 4.95 13.13
C GLY A 29 8.65 5.19 11.70
N ASP A 30 7.34 5.42 11.48
CA ASP A 30 6.81 5.82 10.17
C ASP A 30 7.49 7.10 9.64
N ALA A 31 7.65 8.12 10.48
CA ALA A 31 8.30 9.37 10.09
C ALA A 31 9.77 9.15 9.69
N VAL A 32 10.52 8.34 10.43
CA VAL A 32 11.91 7.98 10.12
C VAL A 32 11.98 7.20 8.82
N LEU A 33 11.15 6.17 8.67
CA LEU A 33 11.04 5.37 7.45
C LEU A 33 10.75 6.26 6.23
N GLY A 34 9.74 7.11 6.34
CA GLY A 34 9.34 8.03 5.29
C GLY A 34 10.46 8.98 4.85
N SER A 35 11.26 9.46 5.81
CA SER A 35 12.42 10.33 5.56
C SER A 35 13.55 9.60 4.82
N VAL A 36 13.93 8.41 5.27
CA VAL A 36 14.97 7.59 4.64
C VAL A 36 14.59 7.21 3.21
N ILE A 37 13.35 6.74 3.00
CA ILE A 37 12.85 6.40 1.66
C ILE A 37 12.84 7.62 0.73
N ALA A 38 12.40 8.78 1.20
CA ALA A 38 12.40 10.02 0.41
C ALA A 38 13.83 10.40 -0.02
N LYS A 39 14.81 10.36 0.91
CA LYS A 39 16.22 10.58 0.61
C LYS A 39 16.73 9.60 -0.44
N ALA A 40 16.44 8.32 -0.28
CA ALA A 40 16.89 7.28 -1.20
C ALA A 40 16.33 7.47 -2.62
N LEU A 41 15.05 7.81 -2.74
CA LEU A 41 14.40 8.10 -4.03
C LEU A 41 15.04 9.32 -4.70
N PHE A 42 15.24 10.41 -3.95
CA PHE A 42 15.85 11.63 -4.47
C PHE A 42 17.27 11.39 -5.00
N LEU A 43 18.09 10.66 -4.26
CA LEU A 43 19.48 10.40 -4.64
C LEU A 43 19.62 9.39 -5.81
N ASN A 44 18.78 8.34 -5.82
CA ASN A 44 18.90 7.29 -6.84
C ASN A 44 18.17 7.62 -8.14
N PHE A 45 17.26 8.60 -8.14
CA PHE A 45 16.47 8.98 -9.33
C PHE A 45 16.49 10.50 -9.57
N PRO A 46 17.63 11.09 -9.94
CA PRO A 46 17.81 12.55 -10.01
C PRO A 46 16.90 13.25 -11.04
N THR A 47 16.35 12.51 -12.01
CA THR A 47 15.46 13.04 -13.05
C THR A 47 13.98 12.72 -12.78
N MET A 48 13.68 11.98 -11.71
CA MET A 48 12.31 11.61 -11.37
C MET A 48 11.52 12.83 -10.88
N GLN A 49 10.33 13.02 -11.42
CA GLN A 49 9.41 14.06 -10.97
C GLN A 49 8.93 13.79 -9.53
N GLU A 50 8.67 14.85 -8.77
CA GLU A 50 8.18 14.77 -7.39
C GLU A 50 6.94 13.87 -7.26
N SER A 51 5.96 14.02 -8.16
CA SER A 51 4.74 13.21 -8.17
C SER A 51 5.02 11.71 -8.25
N ASN A 52 6.03 11.29 -9.01
CA ASN A 52 6.43 9.89 -9.09
C ASN A 52 7.19 9.45 -7.83
N MET A 53 8.07 10.29 -7.28
CA MET A 53 8.75 9.99 -6.00
C MET A 53 7.73 9.78 -4.88
N THR A 54 6.71 10.62 -4.81
CA THR A 54 5.60 10.48 -3.85
C THR A 54 4.86 9.15 -4.01
N LEU A 55 4.56 8.74 -5.24
CA LEU A 55 3.90 7.46 -5.50
C LEU A 55 4.76 6.25 -5.11
N TYR A 56 6.05 6.28 -5.44
CA TYR A 56 6.99 5.23 -5.01
C TYR A 56 7.13 5.20 -3.50
N LYS A 57 7.25 6.36 -2.84
CA LYS A 57 7.27 6.44 -1.39
C LYS A 57 6.03 5.79 -0.79
N ILE A 58 4.82 6.20 -1.20
CA ILE A 58 3.55 5.61 -0.73
C ILE A 58 3.56 4.09 -0.92
N GLY A 59 3.99 3.59 -2.08
CA GLY A 59 4.06 2.16 -2.37
C GLY A 59 5.04 1.39 -1.49
N LEU A 60 6.16 2.02 -1.09
CA LEU A 60 7.19 1.41 -0.24
C LEU A 60 6.80 1.39 1.24
N VAL A 61 6.13 2.45 1.73
CA VAL A 61 5.76 2.57 3.16
C VAL A 61 4.35 2.07 3.48
N ARG A 62 3.59 1.60 2.50
CA ARG A 62 2.24 1.10 2.77
C ARG A 62 2.26 -0.21 3.56
N GLU A 63 1.20 -0.43 4.32
CA GLU A 63 0.98 -1.57 5.21
C GLU A 63 1.33 -2.93 4.56
N GLU A 64 0.83 -3.20 3.35
CA GLU A 64 1.04 -4.51 2.68
C GLU A 64 2.51 -4.75 2.31
N THR A 65 3.23 -3.69 1.92
CA THR A 65 4.65 -3.79 1.60
C THR A 65 5.47 -4.05 2.86
N LEU A 66 5.20 -3.30 3.93
CA LEU A 66 5.90 -3.44 5.21
C LEU A 66 5.61 -4.80 5.85
N ALA A 67 4.36 -5.25 5.84
CA ALA A 67 3.99 -6.57 6.36
C ALA A 67 4.70 -7.70 5.61
N LYS A 68 4.79 -7.62 4.28
CA LYS A 68 5.56 -8.58 3.47
C LYS A 68 7.03 -8.62 3.87
N VAL A 69 7.66 -7.45 4.00
CA VAL A 69 9.06 -7.35 4.41
C VAL A 69 9.26 -7.94 5.81
N ALA A 70 8.41 -7.57 6.76
CA ALA A 70 8.47 -8.06 8.13
C ALA A 70 8.27 -9.59 8.22
N GLN A 71 7.38 -10.17 7.39
CA GLN A 71 7.24 -11.62 7.28
C GLN A 71 8.50 -12.29 6.72
N ASN A 72 9.12 -11.71 5.69
CA ASN A 72 10.35 -12.23 5.10
C ASN A 72 11.51 -12.31 6.12
N ILE A 73 11.59 -11.35 7.04
CA ILE A 73 12.57 -11.38 8.15
C ILE A 73 12.04 -12.11 9.40
N LYS A 74 10.87 -12.75 9.31
CA LYS A 74 10.19 -13.51 10.39
C LYS A 74 9.84 -12.68 11.62
N LEU A 75 9.70 -11.37 11.49
CA LEU A 75 9.39 -10.46 12.60
C LEU A 75 8.04 -10.81 13.25
N ASN A 76 7.06 -11.23 12.45
CA ASN A 76 5.74 -11.63 12.90
C ASN A 76 5.75 -12.75 13.95
N THR A 77 6.78 -13.59 14.00
CA THR A 77 6.91 -14.67 14.99
C THR A 77 7.31 -14.18 16.38
N HIS A 78 7.82 -12.95 16.48
CA HIS A 78 8.31 -12.34 17.72
C HIS A 78 7.32 -11.35 18.34
N ILE A 79 6.20 -11.04 17.69
CA ILE A 79 5.21 -10.08 18.20
C ILE A 79 4.42 -10.71 19.37
N PHE A 80 4.26 -9.98 20.45
CA PHE A 80 3.42 -10.34 21.58
C PHE A 80 2.00 -9.82 21.31
N ILE A 81 1.03 -10.74 21.19
CA ILE A 81 -0.39 -10.45 21.00
C ILE A 81 -1.22 -11.18 22.04
N SER A 82 -2.45 -10.73 22.30
CA SER A 82 -3.38 -11.42 23.21
C SER A 82 -3.76 -12.82 22.71
N LYS A 83 -4.25 -13.66 23.61
CA LYS A 83 -4.79 -14.98 23.24
C LYS A 83 -5.97 -14.88 22.27
N GLY A 84 -6.79 -13.82 22.38
CA GLY A 84 -7.89 -13.54 21.46
C GLY A 84 -7.39 -13.18 20.07
N GLU A 85 -6.38 -12.32 20.00
CA GLU A 85 -5.77 -11.92 18.72
C GLU A 85 -5.03 -13.10 18.04
N GLU A 86 -4.38 -13.96 18.82
CA GLU A 86 -3.73 -15.18 18.31
C GLU A 86 -4.77 -16.12 17.64
N LYS A 87 -5.94 -16.35 18.28
CA LYS A 87 -7.04 -17.14 17.69
C LYS A 87 -7.58 -16.54 16.40
N ASN A 88 -7.53 -15.21 16.27
CA ASN A 88 -7.96 -14.47 15.09
C ASN A 88 -6.83 -14.27 14.06
N GLN A 89 -5.79 -15.11 14.11
CA GLN A 89 -4.62 -15.08 13.21
C GLN A 89 -3.90 -13.72 13.21
N GLY A 90 -3.83 -13.04 14.35
CA GLY A 90 -3.23 -11.71 14.48
C GLY A 90 -1.80 -11.61 13.94
N ARG A 91 -1.00 -12.68 14.07
CA ARG A 91 0.36 -12.76 13.49
C ARG A 91 0.41 -12.76 11.96
N LEU A 92 -0.74 -12.84 11.29
CA LEU A 92 -0.86 -12.76 9.83
C LEU A 92 -1.55 -11.46 9.38
N LYS A 93 -2.06 -10.65 10.32
CA LYS A 93 -2.67 -9.36 9.99
C LYS A 93 -1.60 -8.36 9.60
N ALA A 94 -1.75 -7.78 8.42
CA ALA A 94 -0.79 -6.86 7.85
C ALA A 94 -0.57 -5.64 8.77
N SER A 95 -1.62 -5.07 9.34
CA SER A 95 -1.52 -3.92 10.25
C SER A 95 -0.66 -4.21 11.48
N ILE A 96 -0.88 -5.35 12.16
CA ILE A 96 -0.10 -5.70 13.37
C ILE A 96 1.37 -5.89 13.04
N ILE A 97 1.67 -6.45 11.86
CA ILE A 97 3.03 -6.77 11.44
C ILE A 97 3.77 -5.51 10.97
N SER A 98 3.09 -4.63 10.22
CA SER A 98 3.66 -3.35 9.76
C SER A 98 3.98 -2.43 10.94
N ASP A 99 3.04 -2.28 11.88
CA ASP A 99 3.20 -1.45 13.07
C ASP A 99 4.42 -1.87 13.90
N ALA A 100 4.62 -3.20 14.06
CA ALA A 100 5.79 -3.73 14.75
C ALA A 100 7.11 -3.46 13.99
N LEU A 101 7.10 -3.46 12.66
CA LEU A 101 8.28 -3.12 11.85
C LEU A 101 8.62 -1.63 12.00
N GLU A 102 7.65 -0.75 11.94
CA GLU A 102 7.86 0.69 12.14
C GLU A 102 8.35 0.98 13.56
N ALA A 103 7.77 0.33 14.57
CA ALA A 103 8.25 0.44 15.94
C ALA A 103 9.71 -0.05 16.11
N LEU A 104 10.10 -1.11 15.39
CA LEU A 104 11.49 -1.59 15.36
C LEU A 104 12.41 -0.56 14.69
N ILE A 105 11.98 0.10 13.62
CA ILE A 105 12.74 1.16 12.94
C ILE A 105 13.04 2.30 13.91
N TRP A 106 12.04 2.73 14.69
CA TRP A 106 12.26 3.75 15.72
C TRP A 106 13.22 3.28 16.82
N TYR A 107 13.11 2.03 17.26
CA TYR A 107 14.07 1.47 18.23
C TYR A 107 15.50 1.49 17.68
N LEU A 108 15.71 1.09 16.42
CA LEU A 108 17.03 1.13 15.78
C LEU A 108 17.56 2.56 15.71
N PHE A 109 16.72 3.52 15.41
CA PHE A 109 17.09 4.94 15.34
C PHE A 109 17.54 5.48 16.70
N LEU A 110 16.87 5.13 17.77
CA LEU A 110 17.23 5.58 19.12
C LEU A 110 18.51 4.96 19.65
N ASP A 111 18.70 3.66 19.47
CA ASP A 111 19.82 2.94 20.08
C ASP A 111 21.08 2.90 19.19
N PHE A 112 20.91 2.97 17.87
CA PHE A 112 22.01 2.78 16.90
C PHE A 112 22.14 3.92 15.89
N TRP A 113 21.39 5.00 16.05
CA TRP A 113 21.43 6.20 15.23
C TRP A 113 20.99 6.01 13.76
N TYR A 114 21.13 7.09 12.99
CA TYR A 114 20.59 7.20 11.63
C TYR A 114 21.21 6.19 10.65
N GLU A 115 22.53 5.99 10.72
CA GLU A 115 23.27 5.18 9.74
C GLU A 115 22.84 3.71 9.77
N VAL A 116 22.69 3.11 10.96
CA VAL A 116 22.25 1.72 11.10
C VAL A 116 20.79 1.57 10.67
N THR A 117 19.97 2.54 11.00
CA THR A 117 18.56 2.55 10.61
C THR A 117 18.40 2.70 9.10
N GLU A 118 19.18 3.60 8.49
CA GLU A 118 19.22 3.78 7.04
C GLU A 118 19.66 2.48 6.33
N ASP A 119 20.74 1.83 6.78
CA ASP A 119 21.21 0.56 6.22
C ASP A 119 20.12 -0.51 6.31
N PHE A 120 19.45 -0.62 7.46
CA PHE A 120 18.34 -1.56 7.63
C PHE A 120 17.20 -1.31 6.62
N ILE A 121 16.75 -0.07 6.49
CA ILE A 121 15.66 0.30 5.57
C ILE A 121 16.08 0.07 4.12
N LEU A 122 17.30 0.47 3.75
CA LEU A 122 17.82 0.29 2.39
C LEU A 122 18.05 -1.18 2.03
N ARG A 123 18.37 -2.01 2.99
CA ARG A 123 18.62 -3.43 2.79
C ARG A 123 17.33 -4.25 2.68
N TYR A 124 16.32 -3.97 3.49
CA TYR A 124 15.15 -4.82 3.61
C TYR A 124 13.88 -4.25 2.98
N ILE A 125 13.68 -2.94 3.00
CA ILE A 125 12.44 -2.30 2.52
C ILE A 125 12.62 -1.72 1.11
N TYR A 126 13.68 -0.95 0.89
CA TYR A 126 13.90 -0.28 -0.38
C TYR A 126 13.96 -1.21 -1.61
N PRO A 127 14.44 -2.47 -1.55
CA PRO A 127 14.42 -3.39 -2.70
C PRO A 127 13.03 -3.68 -3.28
N GLU A 128 11.95 -3.46 -2.50
CA GLU A 128 10.58 -3.60 -2.99
C GLU A 128 10.24 -2.60 -4.11
N ILE A 129 11.03 -1.55 -4.30
CA ILE A 129 10.91 -0.62 -5.43
C ILE A 129 10.95 -1.36 -6.77
N LYS A 130 11.71 -2.45 -6.89
CA LYS A 130 11.80 -3.28 -8.10
C LYS A 130 10.47 -4.00 -8.41
N VAL A 131 9.67 -4.29 -7.38
CA VAL A 131 8.35 -4.88 -7.55
C VAL A 131 7.36 -3.79 -7.98
N LEU A 132 7.43 -2.62 -7.34
CA LEU A 132 6.58 -1.47 -7.66
C LEU A 132 6.85 -0.94 -9.08
N SER A 133 8.10 -0.95 -9.55
CA SER A 133 8.44 -0.48 -10.90
C SER A 133 7.93 -1.39 -12.03
N ARG A 134 7.52 -2.63 -11.71
CA ARG A 134 6.90 -3.57 -12.66
C ARG A 134 5.39 -3.44 -12.76
N ALA A 135 4.77 -2.75 -11.84
CA ALA A 135 3.34 -2.46 -11.83
C ALA A 135 3.13 -0.94 -11.95
N PRO A 136 2.02 -0.46 -12.52
CA PRO A 136 1.75 0.96 -12.56
C PRO A 136 1.64 1.48 -11.12
N VAL A 137 2.49 2.45 -10.79
CA VAL A 137 2.52 3.08 -9.44
C VAL A 137 1.23 3.87 -9.19
N LYS A 138 0.62 4.40 -10.25
CA LYS A 138 -0.74 4.98 -10.24
C LYS A 138 -1.75 3.90 -10.61
N SER A 139 -2.93 3.92 -9.98
CA SER A 139 -4.04 3.09 -10.45
C SER A 139 -4.38 3.44 -11.90
N TYR A 140 -4.84 2.46 -12.66
CA TYR A 140 -5.29 2.73 -14.04
C TYR A 140 -6.42 3.74 -14.07
N LYS A 141 -7.27 3.77 -13.04
CA LYS A 141 -8.31 4.77 -12.87
C LYS A 141 -7.74 6.19 -12.83
N THR A 142 -6.68 6.41 -12.05
CA THR A 142 -5.99 7.71 -11.99
C THR A 142 -5.34 8.07 -13.30
N MET A 143 -4.65 7.12 -13.95
CA MET A 143 -3.98 7.35 -15.23
C MET A 143 -4.99 7.67 -16.36
N ALA A 144 -6.10 6.93 -16.42
CA ALA A 144 -7.17 7.20 -17.35
C ALA A 144 -7.82 8.57 -17.11
N GLN A 145 -8.04 8.94 -15.86
CA GLN A 145 -8.58 10.24 -15.46
C GLN A 145 -7.68 11.40 -15.91
N GLU A 146 -6.37 11.32 -15.66
CA GLU A 146 -5.38 12.31 -16.12
C GLU A 146 -5.38 12.42 -17.66
N GLN A 147 -5.45 11.28 -18.34
CA GLN A 147 -5.48 11.23 -19.81
C GLN A 147 -6.76 11.86 -20.38
N VAL A 148 -7.92 11.51 -19.83
CA VAL A 148 -9.20 12.09 -20.24
C VAL A 148 -9.19 13.59 -19.99
N GLN A 149 -8.75 14.03 -18.82
CA GLN A 149 -8.66 15.46 -18.49
C GLN A 149 -7.72 16.21 -19.45
N LYS A 150 -6.62 15.59 -19.85
CA LYS A 150 -5.69 16.18 -20.83
C LYS A 150 -6.32 16.33 -22.21
N LEU A 151 -7.05 15.30 -22.69
CA LEU A 151 -7.63 15.25 -24.03
C LEU A 151 -8.94 16.02 -24.13
N TYR A 152 -9.81 15.87 -23.16
CA TYR A 152 -11.20 16.39 -23.22
C TYR A 152 -11.43 17.59 -22.30
N LYS A 153 -10.46 17.96 -21.43
CA LYS A 153 -10.54 19.06 -20.45
C LYS A 153 -11.65 18.90 -19.39
N VAL A 154 -12.18 17.67 -19.25
CA VAL A 154 -13.19 17.29 -18.26
C VAL A 154 -12.79 15.97 -17.59
N LEU A 155 -13.35 15.69 -16.43
CA LEU A 155 -13.15 14.41 -15.75
C LEU A 155 -14.09 13.35 -16.33
N PRO A 156 -13.64 12.08 -16.42
CA PRO A 156 -14.51 10.99 -16.80
C PRO A 156 -15.50 10.66 -15.69
N THR A 157 -16.68 10.19 -16.07
CA THR A 157 -17.65 9.57 -15.17
C THR A 157 -17.61 8.05 -15.33
N TYR A 158 -18.00 7.33 -14.26
CA TYR A 158 -18.07 5.88 -14.25
C TYR A 158 -19.51 5.45 -13.98
N GLU A 159 -20.08 4.71 -14.93
CA GLU A 159 -21.38 4.06 -14.76
C GLU A 159 -21.15 2.60 -14.45
N ASN A 160 -21.83 2.08 -13.41
CA ASN A 160 -21.76 0.66 -13.04
C ASN A 160 -23.11 0.03 -13.26
N ILE A 161 -23.11 -1.15 -13.86
CA ILE A 161 -24.30 -1.96 -14.13
C ILE A 161 -24.06 -3.32 -13.45
N GLU A 162 -25.09 -3.84 -12.81
CA GLU A 162 -25.10 -5.19 -12.26
C GLU A 162 -25.50 -6.15 -13.38
N GLU A 163 -24.57 -7.02 -13.79
CA GLU A 163 -24.76 -7.88 -14.97
C GLU A 163 -25.30 -9.26 -14.61
N GLU A 164 -24.90 -9.81 -13.45
CA GLU A 164 -25.26 -11.16 -13.05
C GLU A 164 -25.46 -11.25 -11.54
N THR A 165 -26.54 -11.92 -11.14
CA THR A 165 -26.88 -12.18 -9.73
C THR A 165 -27.09 -13.68 -9.49
N ASP A 166 -26.80 -14.16 -8.27
CA ASP A 166 -27.13 -15.52 -7.86
C ASP A 166 -28.62 -15.66 -7.46
N GLU A 167 -29.02 -16.88 -7.13
CA GLU A 167 -30.40 -17.18 -6.69
C GLU A 167 -30.83 -16.44 -5.40
N LYS A 168 -29.86 -15.88 -4.65
CA LYS A 168 -30.06 -15.09 -3.41
C LYS A 168 -29.94 -13.59 -3.66
N TRP A 169 -29.92 -13.13 -4.92
CA TRP A 169 -29.76 -11.74 -5.34
C TRP A 169 -28.42 -11.10 -4.96
N ASN A 170 -27.36 -11.91 -4.68
CA ASN A 170 -26.01 -11.37 -4.58
C ASN A 170 -25.44 -11.13 -5.97
N VAL A 171 -24.90 -9.95 -6.21
CA VAL A 171 -24.33 -9.59 -7.51
C VAL A 171 -22.98 -10.28 -7.69
N LEU A 172 -22.87 -11.09 -8.74
CA LEU A 172 -21.67 -11.85 -9.10
C LEU A 172 -20.75 -11.07 -10.03
N LEU A 173 -21.33 -10.31 -10.97
CA LEU A 173 -20.60 -9.54 -11.96
C LEU A 173 -21.13 -8.11 -12.08
N TYR A 174 -20.21 -7.19 -12.23
CA TYR A 174 -20.48 -5.77 -12.49
C TYR A 174 -19.81 -5.36 -13.80
N SER A 175 -20.50 -4.62 -14.65
CA SER A 175 -19.83 -3.87 -15.70
C SER A 175 -19.59 -2.42 -15.27
N ALA A 176 -18.49 -1.85 -15.75
CA ALA A 176 -18.17 -0.45 -15.58
C ALA A 176 -17.91 0.19 -16.95
N LYS A 177 -18.53 1.36 -17.18
CA LYS A 177 -18.31 2.18 -18.36
C LYS A 177 -17.59 3.46 -17.99
N ILE A 178 -16.57 3.83 -18.76
CA ILE A 178 -15.93 5.15 -18.64
C ILE A 178 -16.57 6.05 -19.70
N MET A 179 -17.08 7.20 -19.26
CA MET A 179 -17.81 8.15 -20.09
C MET A 179 -17.20 9.54 -20.02
N VAL A 180 -17.30 10.27 -21.11
CA VAL A 180 -17.10 11.73 -21.16
C VAL A 180 -18.34 12.34 -21.78
N GLY A 181 -19.19 12.99 -20.98
CA GLY A 181 -20.54 13.33 -21.38
C GLY A 181 -21.28 12.06 -21.84
N ASN A 182 -21.83 12.08 -23.07
CA ASN A 182 -22.52 10.93 -23.67
C ASN A 182 -21.58 9.98 -24.44
N LYS A 183 -20.27 10.25 -24.47
CA LYS A 183 -19.31 9.45 -25.24
C LYS A 183 -18.78 8.32 -24.36
N LEU A 184 -19.02 7.06 -24.76
CA LEU A 184 -18.39 5.88 -24.17
C LEU A 184 -16.92 5.81 -24.62
N LEU A 185 -16.01 5.69 -23.65
CA LEU A 185 -14.57 5.54 -23.89
C LEU A 185 -14.11 4.09 -23.77
N ALA A 186 -14.57 3.38 -22.74
CA ALA A 186 -14.29 1.96 -22.52
C ALA A 186 -15.34 1.32 -21.61
N THR A 187 -15.43 0.00 -21.67
CA THR A 187 -16.25 -0.82 -20.77
C THR A 187 -15.49 -2.07 -20.35
N TRP A 188 -15.76 -2.58 -19.16
CA TRP A 188 -15.20 -3.84 -18.68
C TRP A 188 -16.08 -4.48 -17.62
N ILE A 189 -15.89 -5.78 -17.40
CA ILE A 189 -16.64 -6.58 -16.44
C ILE A 189 -15.69 -7.04 -15.32
N GLY A 190 -16.15 -6.99 -14.08
CA GLY A 190 -15.37 -7.43 -12.90
C GLY A 190 -16.24 -7.99 -11.79
N THR A 191 -15.64 -8.72 -10.87
CA THR A 191 -16.32 -9.37 -9.74
C THR A 191 -16.80 -8.41 -8.66
N ASN A 192 -16.42 -7.13 -8.73
CA ASN A 192 -16.95 -6.06 -7.89
C ASN A 192 -16.82 -4.71 -8.63
N LYS A 193 -17.56 -3.69 -8.17
CA LYS A 193 -17.61 -2.35 -8.79
C LYS A 193 -16.21 -1.73 -8.93
N LYS A 194 -15.38 -1.83 -7.90
CA LYS A 194 -14.02 -1.23 -7.90
C LYS A 194 -13.12 -1.89 -8.95
N LYS A 195 -13.15 -3.21 -9.05
CA LYS A 195 -12.35 -3.97 -10.01
C LYS A 195 -12.83 -3.71 -11.45
N ALA A 196 -14.15 -3.71 -11.69
CA ALA A 196 -14.71 -3.40 -12.99
C ALA A 196 -14.27 -1.99 -13.49
N GLN A 197 -14.29 -0.98 -12.60
CA GLN A 197 -13.84 0.38 -12.92
C GLN A 197 -12.33 0.44 -13.19
N GLU A 198 -11.51 -0.27 -12.41
CA GLU A 198 -10.05 -0.29 -12.61
C GLU A 198 -9.68 -0.97 -13.94
N ASP A 199 -10.32 -2.09 -14.25
CA ASP A 199 -10.07 -2.83 -15.49
C ASP A 199 -10.61 -2.07 -16.73
N ALA A 200 -11.73 -1.35 -16.61
CA ALA A 200 -12.21 -0.45 -17.68
C ALA A 200 -11.23 0.71 -17.92
N ALA A 201 -10.69 1.28 -16.83
CA ALA A 201 -9.68 2.34 -16.91
C ALA A 201 -8.38 1.83 -17.54
N LYS A 202 -7.94 0.61 -17.20
CA LYS A 202 -6.79 -0.06 -17.79
C LYS A 202 -6.96 -0.20 -19.31
N ASN A 203 -8.08 -0.73 -19.73
CA ASN A 203 -8.38 -0.96 -21.14
C ASN A 203 -8.34 0.36 -21.95
N TYR A 204 -8.95 1.40 -21.41
CA TYR A 204 -8.89 2.74 -22.03
C TYR A 204 -7.46 3.28 -22.12
N TYR A 205 -6.71 3.19 -21.01
CA TYR A 205 -5.36 3.73 -20.93
C TYR A 205 -4.40 3.01 -21.89
N GLU A 206 -4.43 1.67 -21.93
CA GLU A 206 -3.60 0.85 -22.81
C GLU A 206 -3.95 1.07 -24.29
N ALA A 207 -5.22 1.16 -24.62
CA ALA A 207 -5.66 1.44 -25.99
C ALA A 207 -5.21 2.83 -26.50
N THR A 208 -5.10 3.81 -25.59
CA THR A 208 -4.67 5.18 -25.94
C THR A 208 -3.17 5.44 -25.81
N ASN A 209 -2.40 4.48 -25.25
CA ASN A 209 -0.95 4.57 -25.07
C ASN A 209 -0.21 3.29 -25.47
N PRO A 210 -0.29 2.84 -26.73
CA PRO A 210 0.23 1.54 -27.19
C PRO A 210 1.76 1.38 -27.04
N HIS A 211 2.51 2.47 -26.89
CA HIS A 211 3.98 2.46 -26.83
C HIS A 211 4.58 2.50 -25.39
N LYS A 212 3.78 2.43 -24.34
CA LYS A 212 4.28 2.42 -22.96
C LYS A 212 4.44 1.02 -22.34
N ASN A 213 4.16 -0.03 -23.11
CA ASN A 213 4.23 -1.44 -22.66
C ASN A 213 5.46 -2.18 -23.22
N LEU A 214 6.54 -1.46 -23.58
CA LEU A 214 7.84 -2.02 -23.97
C LEU A 214 8.93 -1.62 -22.99
#